data_c1157dda28d767efedab66e6cac39b64
#
_entry.id   c1157dda28d767efedab66e6cac39b64
#
_cell.length_a   1.000
_cell.length_b   1.000
_cell.length_c   1.000
_cell.angle_alpha   90.00
_cell.angle_beta   90.00
_cell.angle_gamma   90.00
#
_symmetry.space_group_name_H-M   'P 1'
#
loop_
_entity.id
_entity.type
_entity.pdbx_description
1 polymer ?
#
loop_
_entity_poly.entity_id
_entity_poly.type
_entity_poly.pdbx_seq_one_letter_code
_entity_poly.pdbx_strand_id
1 'polypeptide(L)'
;NMVTGFSTNPVAMNEVVYIILNIMGEIKKLKAEIIRVRGQYYDAQVFEDTRDIKNGDQIELSGDLLSIELGPGLLGQVFDGLGNPLNNLAQKDGYFLKRGSYISSLNKEIMWPFSPVASINSILKPGDSLGIVKEGIFDHRIMVPFKLLGKFKVVSILPVQKINLKTVVAKIQNIKTNAIHDIYAVQEWA
;
A
#
# COMPACT_ATOMS: atom_id res chain seq x y z
N ASN A 1 21.82 -5.41 -10.26
CA ASN A 1 20.87 -4.31 -9.99
C ASN A 1 21.02 -3.80 -8.54
N MET A 2 22.27 -3.39 -8.17
CA MET A 2 22.53 -2.83 -6.84
C MET A 2 23.13 -1.44 -6.96
N VAL A 3 22.75 -0.56 -6.05
CA VAL A 3 23.31 0.78 -5.89
C VAL A 3 23.72 1.00 -4.46
N THR A 4 24.78 1.80 -4.24
CA THR A 4 25.18 2.26 -2.91
C THR A 4 24.75 3.73 -2.77
N GLY A 5 23.93 4.02 -1.80
CA GLY A 5 23.48 5.36 -1.46
C GLY A 5 24.19 5.90 -0.22
N PHE A 6 24.10 7.22 -0.06
CA PHE A 6 24.58 7.94 1.13
C PHE A 6 23.44 8.82 1.66
N SER A 7 23.21 8.80 2.97
CA SER A 7 22.24 9.65 3.62
C SER A 7 22.75 10.15 4.97
N THR A 8 22.50 11.39 5.28
CA THR A 8 22.69 11.98 6.63
C THR A 8 21.49 11.67 7.55
N ASN A 9 20.32 11.34 6.97
CA ASN A 9 19.17 10.91 7.73
C ASN A 9 19.26 9.41 8.06
N PRO A 10 18.70 8.98 9.19
CA PRO A 10 18.60 7.55 9.50
C PRO A 10 17.85 6.81 8.40
N VAL A 11 18.37 5.65 8.02
CA VAL A 11 17.73 4.73 7.05
C VAL A 11 17.51 3.38 7.72
N ALA A 12 16.44 2.70 7.36
CA ALA A 12 16.11 1.38 7.88
C ALA A 12 16.37 0.28 6.85
N MET A 13 16.66 -0.94 7.32
CA MET A 13 16.64 -2.12 6.45
C MET A 13 15.21 -2.36 5.95
N ASN A 14 15.10 -2.83 4.72
CA ASN A 14 13.86 -3.10 3.99
C ASN A 14 13.03 -1.82 3.67
N GLU A 15 13.56 -0.64 3.95
CA GLU A 15 12.95 0.62 3.52
C GLU A 15 12.95 0.73 2.00
N VAL A 16 11.83 1.15 1.44
CA VAL A 16 11.72 1.47 0.01
C VAL A 16 12.35 2.82 -0.27
N VAL A 17 13.11 2.89 -1.33
CA VAL A 17 13.72 4.12 -1.83
C VAL A 17 13.46 4.29 -3.32
N TYR A 18 13.48 5.53 -3.79
CA TYR A 18 13.31 5.85 -5.20
C TYR A 18 14.55 6.54 -5.75
N ILE A 19 15.17 5.94 -6.77
CA ILE A 19 16.28 6.55 -7.49
C ILE A 19 15.69 7.47 -8.55
N ILE A 20 16.08 8.72 -8.53
CA ILE A 20 15.56 9.77 -9.40
C ILE A 20 16.46 9.88 -10.63
N LEU A 21 15.97 9.47 -11.78
CA LEU A 21 16.66 9.60 -13.06
C LEU A 21 16.10 10.77 -13.83
N ASN A 22 16.99 11.56 -14.41
CA ASN A 22 16.63 12.57 -15.42
C ASN A 22 17.17 12.09 -16.79
N ILE A 23 16.27 11.58 -17.64
CA ILE A 23 16.59 11.10 -18.96
C ILE A 23 15.96 12.06 -19.97
N MET A 24 16.79 12.85 -20.65
CA MET A 24 16.37 13.84 -21.68
C MET A 24 15.28 14.80 -21.20
N GLY A 25 15.31 15.20 -19.90
CA GLY A 25 14.31 16.10 -19.31
C GLY A 25 13.08 15.39 -18.70
N GLU A 26 12.96 14.08 -18.89
CA GLU A 26 11.91 13.28 -18.25
C GLU A 26 12.42 12.70 -16.92
N ILE A 27 11.70 12.98 -15.83
CA ILE A 27 12.03 12.43 -14.51
C ILE A 27 11.38 11.05 -14.37
N LYS A 28 12.22 10.04 -14.09
CA LYS A 28 11.79 8.68 -13.79
C LYS A 28 12.23 8.32 -12.37
N LYS A 29 11.35 7.63 -11.63
CA LYS A 29 11.63 7.10 -10.30
C LYS A 29 11.75 5.59 -10.40
N LEU A 30 12.92 5.03 -10.09
CA LEU A 30 13.12 3.59 -9.99
C LEU A 30 13.00 3.15 -8.55
N LYS A 31 12.13 2.17 -8.29
CA LYS A 31 11.92 1.63 -6.95
C LYS A 31 13.06 0.68 -6.57
N ALA A 32 13.55 0.80 -5.35
CA ALA A 32 14.56 -0.07 -4.77
C ALA A 32 14.26 -0.33 -3.29
N GLU A 33 14.87 -1.37 -2.74
CA GLU A 33 14.76 -1.74 -1.33
C GLU A 33 16.14 -1.76 -0.69
N ILE A 34 16.27 -1.16 0.51
CA ILE A 34 17.52 -1.17 1.26
C ILE A 34 17.75 -2.57 1.85
N ILE A 35 18.80 -3.23 1.39
CA ILE A 35 19.16 -4.58 1.84
C ILE A 35 20.30 -4.61 2.85
N ARG A 36 21.03 -3.50 3.01
CA ARG A 36 22.14 -3.37 3.97
C ARG A 36 22.36 -1.92 4.35
N VAL A 37 22.63 -1.68 5.63
CA VAL A 37 22.99 -0.36 6.18
C VAL A 37 24.36 -0.43 6.83
N ARG A 38 25.23 0.56 6.55
CA ARG A 38 26.61 0.67 7.07
C ARG A 38 26.90 2.13 7.43
N GLY A 39 26.46 2.54 8.61
CA GLY A 39 26.58 3.94 9.04
C GLY A 39 25.70 4.85 8.18
N GLN A 40 26.30 5.79 7.46
CA GLN A 40 25.61 6.69 6.54
C GLN A 40 25.48 6.13 5.12
N TYR A 41 26.11 4.99 4.83
CA TYR A 41 26.01 4.32 3.54
C TYR A 41 25.02 3.16 3.61
N TYR A 42 24.32 2.90 2.53
CA TYR A 42 23.43 1.77 2.41
C TYR A 42 23.49 1.18 0.99
N ASP A 43 23.27 -0.12 0.89
CA ASP A 43 23.15 -0.81 -0.37
C ASP A 43 21.66 -1.09 -0.61
N ALA A 44 21.16 -0.66 -1.78
CA ALA A 44 19.80 -0.89 -2.19
C ALA A 44 19.73 -1.75 -3.45
N GLN A 45 18.82 -2.70 -3.45
CA GLN A 45 18.49 -3.53 -4.61
C GLN A 45 17.42 -2.85 -5.44
N VAL A 46 17.77 -2.47 -6.68
CA VAL A 46 16.85 -1.89 -7.63
C VAL A 46 16.04 -3.01 -8.28
N PHE A 47 14.72 -2.88 -8.31
CA PHE A 47 13.82 -3.89 -8.88
C PHE A 47 13.84 -3.89 -10.42
N GLU A 48 14.32 -2.81 -11.02
CA GLU A 48 14.37 -2.61 -12.45
C GLU A 48 15.81 -2.55 -12.98
N ASP A 49 15.95 -2.38 -14.30
CA ASP A 49 17.25 -2.20 -14.95
C ASP A 49 17.93 -0.91 -14.48
N THR A 50 19.18 -1.02 -14.08
CA THR A 50 20.00 0.07 -13.53
C THR A 50 20.79 0.87 -14.57
N ARG A 51 20.58 0.61 -15.87
CA ARG A 51 21.19 1.43 -16.93
C ARG A 51 20.80 2.89 -16.75
N ASP A 52 21.72 3.78 -17.07
CA ASP A 52 21.59 5.24 -16.94
C ASP A 52 21.63 5.78 -15.49
N ILE A 53 21.74 4.94 -14.47
CA ILE A 53 22.05 5.41 -13.10
C ILE A 53 23.51 5.85 -13.07
N LYS A 54 23.74 7.07 -12.56
CA LYS A 54 25.05 7.69 -12.49
C LYS A 54 25.43 7.99 -11.05
N ASN A 55 26.72 8.09 -10.80
CA ASN A 55 27.19 8.62 -9.52
C ASN A 55 26.75 10.07 -9.36
N GLY A 56 26.10 10.38 -8.23
CA GLY A 56 25.52 11.68 -7.94
C GLY A 56 24.02 11.80 -8.22
N ASP A 57 23.38 10.76 -8.78
CA ASP A 57 21.92 10.72 -8.87
C ASP A 57 21.28 10.74 -7.48
N GLN A 58 20.15 11.42 -7.37
CA GLN A 58 19.44 11.55 -6.10
C GLN A 58 18.67 10.29 -5.75
N ILE A 59 18.62 9.99 -4.45
CA ILE A 59 17.77 8.93 -3.89
C ILE A 59 16.79 9.56 -2.89
N GLU A 60 15.52 9.29 -3.08
CA GLU A 60 14.43 9.71 -2.19
C GLU A 60 14.10 8.54 -1.24
N LEU A 61 14.20 8.78 0.06
CA LEU A 61 13.80 7.82 1.10
C LEU A 61 12.28 7.90 1.26
N SER A 62 11.57 6.75 1.27
CA SER A 62 10.12 6.74 1.45
C SER A 62 9.71 6.82 2.93
N GLY A 63 10.54 6.32 3.82
CA GLY A 63 10.21 6.09 5.23
C GLY A 63 9.32 4.85 5.47
N ASP A 64 8.95 4.13 4.40
CA ASP A 64 8.03 3.00 4.46
C ASP A 64 8.68 1.71 3.98
N LEU A 65 8.17 0.57 4.43
CA LEU A 65 8.53 -0.75 3.92
C LEU A 65 7.82 -1.04 2.60
N LEU A 66 8.32 -2.04 1.87
CA LEU A 66 7.59 -2.55 0.72
C LEU A 66 6.27 -3.14 1.18
N SER A 67 5.18 -2.58 0.70
CA SER A 67 3.82 -2.96 1.10
C SER A 67 2.91 -3.14 -0.10
N ILE A 68 1.83 -3.88 0.11
CA ILE A 68 0.74 -4.06 -0.85
C ILE A 68 -0.58 -3.62 -0.23
N GLU A 69 -1.41 -2.95 -1.03
CA GLU A 69 -2.79 -2.63 -0.63
C GLU A 69 -3.67 -3.88 -0.83
N LEU A 70 -4.31 -4.33 0.25
CA LEU A 70 -5.27 -5.44 0.25
C LEU A 70 -6.68 -4.89 0.42
N GLY A 71 -7.58 -5.25 -0.49
CA GLY A 71 -8.96 -4.77 -0.48
C GLY A 71 -9.80 -5.37 -1.60
N PRO A 72 -11.08 -5.01 -1.70
CA PRO A 72 -11.95 -5.44 -2.80
C PRO A 72 -11.39 -4.97 -4.16
N GLY A 73 -11.42 -5.87 -5.13
CA GLY A 73 -10.91 -5.63 -6.49
C GLY A 73 -9.59 -6.32 -6.82
N LEU A 74 -8.99 -7.08 -5.88
CA LEU A 74 -7.81 -7.89 -6.17
C LEU A 74 -8.15 -9.22 -6.85
N LEU A 75 -9.32 -9.78 -6.53
CA LEU A 75 -9.69 -11.11 -7.03
C LEU A 75 -9.86 -11.12 -8.55
N GLY A 76 -9.36 -12.20 -9.17
CA GLY A 76 -9.44 -12.38 -10.62
C GLY A 76 -8.44 -11.54 -11.44
N GLN A 77 -7.53 -10.82 -10.80
CA GLN A 77 -6.45 -10.10 -11.46
C GLN A 77 -5.12 -10.85 -11.39
N VAL A 78 -4.21 -10.51 -12.28
CA VAL A 78 -2.83 -11.01 -12.30
C VAL A 78 -1.90 -9.83 -12.05
N PHE A 79 -0.98 -10.00 -11.11
CA PHE A 79 -0.04 -8.97 -10.68
C PHE A 79 1.40 -9.38 -10.96
N ASP A 80 2.28 -8.38 -11.10
CA ASP A 80 3.72 -8.61 -11.03
C ASP A 80 4.19 -8.72 -9.57
N GLY A 81 5.51 -8.93 -9.36
CA GLY A 81 6.10 -9.05 -8.02
C GLY A 81 6.07 -7.76 -7.17
N LEU A 82 5.70 -6.63 -7.74
CA LEU A 82 5.57 -5.34 -7.05
C LEU A 82 4.10 -4.95 -6.83
N GLY A 83 3.15 -5.84 -7.16
CA GLY A 83 1.72 -5.60 -7.00
C GLY A 83 1.08 -4.75 -8.10
N ASN A 84 1.75 -4.54 -9.24
CA ASN A 84 1.15 -3.84 -10.37
C ASN A 84 0.20 -4.79 -11.14
N PRO A 85 -1.07 -4.41 -11.39
CA PRO A 85 -1.98 -5.23 -12.19
C PRO A 85 -1.54 -5.25 -13.66
N LEU A 86 -1.20 -6.45 -14.18
CA LEU A 86 -0.58 -6.61 -15.50
C LEU A 86 -1.46 -6.10 -16.64
N ASN A 87 -2.77 -6.32 -16.57
CA ASN A 87 -3.69 -5.82 -17.59
C ASN A 87 -3.70 -4.29 -17.68
N ASN A 88 -3.69 -3.62 -16.53
CA ASN A 88 -3.67 -2.15 -16.49
C ASN A 88 -2.32 -1.61 -16.93
N LEU A 89 -1.25 -2.33 -16.60
CA LEU A 89 0.10 -1.99 -17.03
C LEU A 89 0.25 -2.09 -18.54
N ALA A 90 -0.29 -3.17 -19.15
CA ALA A 90 -0.31 -3.36 -20.59
C ALA A 90 -1.14 -2.29 -21.32
N GLN A 91 -2.25 -1.84 -20.73
CA GLN A 91 -3.06 -0.75 -21.30
C GLN A 91 -2.32 0.60 -21.26
N LYS A 92 -1.55 0.86 -20.18
CA LYS A 92 -0.80 2.11 -20.01
C LYS A 92 0.45 2.16 -20.88
N ASP A 93 1.27 1.10 -20.87
CA ASP A 93 2.62 1.08 -21.42
C ASP A 93 2.77 0.23 -22.69
N GLY A 94 1.74 -0.54 -23.03
CA GLY A 94 1.82 -1.57 -24.07
C GLY A 94 2.43 -2.87 -23.54
N TYR A 95 2.87 -3.74 -24.45
CA TYR A 95 3.40 -5.06 -24.08
C TYR A 95 4.85 -5.04 -23.55
N PHE A 96 5.52 -3.90 -23.62
CA PHE A 96 6.88 -3.71 -23.11
C PHE A 96 6.85 -2.81 -21.89
N LEU A 97 7.24 -3.35 -20.73
CA LEU A 97 7.30 -2.61 -19.47
C LEU A 97 8.29 -1.44 -19.57
N LYS A 98 7.80 -0.25 -19.26
CA LYS A 98 8.63 0.94 -19.17
C LYS A 98 9.17 1.08 -17.74
N ARG A 99 10.45 1.40 -17.62
CA ARG A 99 11.08 1.68 -16.32
C ARG A 99 10.40 2.85 -15.62
N GLY A 100 10.18 2.73 -14.30
CA GLY A 100 9.53 3.76 -13.50
C GLY A 100 8.02 3.81 -13.69
N SER A 101 7.39 2.77 -14.27
CA SER A 101 5.95 2.70 -14.43
C SER A 101 5.34 1.84 -13.32
N TYR A 102 4.61 2.50 -12.42
CA TYR A 102 3.88 1.84 -11.34
C TYR A 102 2.40 2.20 -11.42
N ILE A 103 1.56 1.27 -11.03
CA ILE A 103 0.10 1.42 -10.97
C ILE A 103 -0.38 0.87 -9.64
N SER A 104 -1.33 1.56 -8.99
CA SER A 104 -1.94 1.05 -7.77
C SER A 104 -2.58 -0.32 -8.04
N SER A 105 -2.38 -1.27 -7.13
CA SER A 105 -2.96 -2.62 -7.19
C SER A 105 -4.48 -2.59 -7.21
N LEU A 106 -5.09 -1.56 -6.62
CA LEU A 106 -6.53 -1.40 -6.49
C LEU A 106 -7.05 -0.17 -7.24
N ASN A 107 -8.16 -0.33 -7.96
CA ASN A 107 -8.90 0.80 -8.51
C ASN A 107 -9.78 1.41 -7.41
N LYS A 108 -9.37 2.58 -6.90
CA LYS A 108 -10.01 3.26 -5.77
C LYS A 108 -11.34 3.94 -6.13
N GLU A 109 -11.71 4.01 -7.41
CA GLU A 109 -12.94 4.66 -7.88
C GLU A 109 -14.12 3.69 -8.05
N ILE A 110 -13.86 2.38 -8.02
CA ILE A 110 -14.92 1.37 -8.13
C ILE A 110 -15.82 1.44 -6.90
N MET A 111 -17.14 1.41 -7.16
CA MET A 111 -18.17 1.42 -6.10
C MET A 111 -18.55 -0.01 -5.71
N TRP A 112 -18.43 -0.33 -4.43
CA TRP A 112 -18.68 -1.63 -3.85
C TRP A 112 -19.89 -1.63 -2.92
N PRO A 113 -20.77 -2.65 -2.93
CA PRO A 113 -21.86 -2.76 -1.98
C PRO A 113 -21.32 -3.16 -0.60
N PHE A 114 -21.43 -2.28 0.37
CA PHE A 114 -21.01 -2.49 1.76
C PHE A 114 -22.20 -2.84 2.64
N SER A 115 -22.04 -3.83 3.51
CA SER A 115 -23.00 -4.21 4.54
C SER A 115 -22.28 -4.31 5.90
N PRO A 116 -22.70 -3.54 6.92
CA PRO A 116 -22.11 -3.63 8.26
C PRO A 116 -22.47 -4.97 8.91
N VAL A 117 -21.52 -5.53 9.68
CA VAL A 117 -21.69 -6.73 10.52
C VAL A 117 -21.59 -6.35 11.99
N ALA A 118 -20.68 -5.44 12.33
CA ALA A 118 -20.52 -4.93 13.69
C ALA A 118 -21.59 -3.89 14.01
N SER A 119 -21.91 -3.79 15.30
CA SER A 119 -22.83 -2.76 15.83
C SER A 119 -22.05 -1.64 16.52
N ILE A 120 -22.62 -0.44 16.56
CA ILE A 120 -22.09 0.67 17.35
C ILE A 120 -22.00 0.23 18.83
N ASN A 121 -20.93 0.64 19.51
CA ASN A 121 -20.55 0.25 20.86
C ASN A 121 -20.04 -1.19 21.03
N SER A 122 -20.02 -2.04 20.00
CA SER A 122 -19.37 -3.35 20.10
C SER A 122 -17.86 -3.21 20.32
N ILE A 123 -17.27 -4.16 21.05
CA ILE A 123 -15.84 -4.22 21.32
C ILE A 123 -15.21 -5.26 20.41
N LEU A 124 -14.25 -4.82 19.61
CA LEU A 124 -13.56 -5.62 18.62
C LEU A 124 -12.05 -5.65 18.88
N LYS A 125 -11.40 -6.67 18.35
CA LYS A 125 -9.94 -6.81 18.32
C LYS A 125 -9.44 -6.86 16.87
N PRO A 126 -8.13 -6.72 16.61
CA PRO A 126 -7.57 -6.90 15.29
C PRO A 126 -8.03 -8.20 14.63
N GLY A 127 -8.44 -8.13 13.35
CA GLY A 127 -9.00 -9.26 12.61
C GLY A 127 -10.50 -9.48 12.76
N ASP A 128 -11.18 -8.86 13.72
CA ASP A 128 -12.63 -8.95 13.84
C ASP A 128 -13.32 -8.17 12.70
N SER A 129 -14.43 -8.72 12.19
CA SER A 129 -15.15 -8.16 11.05
C SER A 129 -15.98 -6.95 11.46
N LEU A 130 -15.83 -5.84 10.73
CA LEU A 130 -16.66 -4.65 10.80
C LEU A 130 -17.81 -4.71 9.81
N GLY A 131 -17.56 -5.22 8.62
CA GLY A 131 -18.55 -5.32 7.55
C GLY A 131 -18.08 -6.23 6.44
N ILE A 132 -18.91 -6.34 5.41
CA ILE A 132 -18.69 -7.18 4.24
C ILE A 132 -18.88 -6.34 2.97
N VAL A 133 -18.04 -6.61 1.99
CA VAL A 133 -18.20 -6.15 0.61
C VAL A 133 -18.36 -7.37 -0.29
N LYS A 134 -19.39 -7.39 -1.11
CA LYS A 134 -19.59 -8.45 -2.12
C LYS A 134 -18.65 -8.23 -3.31
N GLU A 135 -17.76 -9.20 -3.54
CA GLU A 135 -16.85 -9.23 -4.69
C GLU A 135 -17.11 -10.53 -5.50
N GLY A 136 -17.99 -10.43 -6.49
CA GLY A 136 -18.50 -11.60 -7.21
C GLY A 136 -19.22 -12.59 -6.27
N ILE A 137 -18.69 -13.80 -6.17
CA ILE A 137 -19.23 -14.85 -5.28
C ILE A 137 -18.65 -14.79 -3.86
N PHE A 138 -17.66 -13.93 -3.61
CA PHE A 138 -16.95 -13.86 -2.33
C PHE A 138 -17.50 -12.73 -1.45
N ASP A 139 -17.52 -12.99 -0.16
CA ASP A 139 -17.78 -12.01 0.87
C ASP A 139 -16.43 -11.47 1.41
N HIS A 140 -15.96 -10.37 0.83
CA HIS A 140 -14.74 -9.71 1.29
C HIS A 140 -14.99 -9.04 2.64
N ARG A 141 -14.31 -9.51 3.68
CA ARG A 141 -14.48 -8.98 5.04
C ARG A 141 -13.65 -7.72 5.24
N ILE A 142 -14.30 -6.65 5.67
CA ILE A 142 -13.62 -5.45 6.15
C ILE A 142 -13.39 -5.63 7.65
N MET A 143 -12.14 -5.69 8.06
CA MET A 143 -11.72 -6.06 9.41
C MET A 143 -11.02 -4.89 10.12
N VAL A 144 -10.99 -4.96 11.45
CA VAL A 144 -10.07 -4.13 12.23
C VAL A 144 -8.64 -4.45 11.80
N PRO A 145 -7.82 -3.44 11.37
CA PRO A 145 -6.48 -3.68 10.84
C PRO A 145 -5.57 -4.43 11.82
N PHE A 146 -4.81 -5.40 11.31
CA PHE A 146 -3.89 -6.21 12.13
C PHE A 146 -2.75 -5.40 12.74
N LYS A 147 -2.36 -4.29 12.12
CA LYS A 147 -1.34 -3.37 12.64
C LYS A 147 -1.77 -2.61 13.90
N LEU A 148 -3.06 -2.55 14.20
CA LEU A 148 -3.58 -1.92 15.39
C LEU A 148 -3.51 -2.89 16.58
N LEU A 149 -3.06 -2.41 17.74
CA LEU A 149 -2.91 -3.24 18.93
C LEU A 149 -3.96 -2.89 19.98
N GLY A 150 -4.56 -3.92 20.59
CA GLY A 150 -5.50 -3.76 21.71
C GLY A 150 -6.95 -4.08 21.35
N LYS A 151 -7.87 -3.46 22.12
CA LYS A 151 -9.32 -3.59 21.91
C LYS A 151 -9.89 -2.24 21.49
N PHE A 152 -10.88 -2.28 20.62
CA PHE A 152 -11.48 -1.10 20.00
C PHE A 152 -12.99 -1.12 20.17
N LYS A 153 -13.55 0.01 20.54
CA LYS A 153 -14.98 0.25 20.56
C LYS A 153 -15.40 0.86 19.23
N VAL A 154 -16.45 0.33 18.61
CA VAL A 154 -17.03 0.92 17.39
C VAL A 154 -17.77 2.20 17.75
N VAL A 155 -17.27 3.34 17.27
CA VAL A 155 -17.86 4.66 17.50
C VAL A 155 -18.92 4.96 16.45
N SER A 156 -18.62 4.67 15.19
CA SER A 156 -19.56 4.80 14.09
C SER A 156 -19.26 3.76 13.01
N ILE A 157 -20.28 3.38 12.27
CA ILE A 157 -20.19 2.49 11.12
C ILE A 157 -21.25 2.90 10.10
N LEU A 158 -20.91 2.83 8.82
CA LEU A 158 -21.84 3.16 7.75
C LEU A 158 -22.97 2.14 7.65
N PRO A 159 -24.18 2.58 7.29
CA PRO A 159 -25.27 1.67 6.95
C PRO A 159 -25.00 0.94 5.64
N VAL A 160 -25.91 0.05 5.25
CA VAL A 160 -25.85 -0.62 3.93
C VAL A 160 -25.89 0.44 2.83
N GLN A 161 -24.80 0.55 2.09
CA GLN A 161 -24.67 1.49 0.97
C GLN A 161 -23.52 1.12 0.03
N LYS A 162 -23.44 1.80 -1.11
CA LYS A 162 -22.26 1.72 -1.97
C LYS A 162 -21.15 2.62 -1.43
N ILE A 163 -19.93 2.10 -1.41
CA ILE A 163 -18.72 2.79 -0.98
C ILE A 163 -17.63 2.63 -2.05
N ASN A 164 -16.70 3.56 -2.11
CA ASN A 164 -15.42 3.35 -2.78
C ASN A 164 -14.31 3.09 -1.75
N LEU A 165 -13.12 2.75 -2.21
CA LEU A 165 -12.01 2.38 -1.32
C LEU A 165 -11.45 3.57 -0.51
N LYS A 166 -11.81 4.81 -0.87
CA LYS A 166 -11.44 6.04 -0.13
C LYS A 166 -12.45 6.39 0.97
N THR A 167 -13.57 5.66 1.05
CA THR A 167 -14.64 5.94 2.01
C THR A 167 -14.29 5.40 3.39
N VAL A 168 -14.43 6.23 4.44
CA VAL A 168 -14.33 5.78 5.83
C VAL A 168 -15.57 4.95 6.16
N VAL A 169 -15.43 3.65 6.33
CA VAL A 169 -16.55 2.72 6.58
C VAL A 169 -16.93 2.64 8.06
N ALA A 170 -15.96 2.84 8.94
CA ALA A 170 -16.18 2.87 10.37
C ALA A 170 -15.14 3.74 11.07
N LYS A 171 -15.49 4.24 12.27
CA LYS A 171 -14.55 4.83 13.22
C LYS A 171 -14.51 3.95 14.46
N ILE A 172 -13.32 3.58 14.89
CA ILE A 172 -13.08 2.77 16.07
C ILE A 172 -12.21 3.52 17.07
N GLN A 173 -12.48 3.38 18.34
CA GLN A 173 -11.74 4.01 19.43
C GLN A 173 -10.98 2.95 20.22
N ASN A 174 -9.69 3.13 20.41
CA ASN A 174 -8.89 2.29 21.29
C ASN A 174 -9.33 2.51 22.75
N ILE A 175 -9.71 1.43 23.46
CA ILE A 175 -10.26 1.52 24.83
C ILE A 175 -9.22 2.01 25.85
N LYS A 176 -7.92 1.75 25.61
CA LYS A 176 -6.85 2.15 26.55
C LYS A 176 -6.34 3.56 26.30
N THR A 177 -6.13 3.92 25.02
CA THR A 177 -5.48 5.19 24.64
C THR A 177 -6.48 6.27 24.26
N ASN A 178 -7.76 5.92 24.08
CA ASN A 178 -8.83 6.77 23.53
C ASN A 178 -8.56 7.28 22.10
N ALA A 179 -7.52 6.83 21.44
CA ALA A 179 -7.22 7.20 20.06
C ALA A 179 -8.31 6.69 19.12
N ILE A 180 -8.77 7.55 18.21
CA ILE A 180 -9.76 7.21 17.18
C ILE A 180 -9.03 6.89 15.88
N HIS A 181 -9.45 5.81 15.23
CA HIS A 181 -8.92 5.36 13.96
C HIS A 181 -10.05 5.29 12.93
N ASP A 182 -9.79 5.87 11.76
CA ASP A 182 -10.65 5.74 10.60
C ASP A 182 -10.34 4.43 9.88
N ILE A 183 -11.39 3.67 9.56
CA ILE A 183 -11.27 2.38 8.89
C ILE A 183 -11.80 2.50 7.47
N TYR A 184 -11.00 1.99 6.54
CA TYR A 184 -11.30 1.94 5.10
C TYR A 184 -11.50 0.48 4.66
N ALA A 185 -12.05 0.29 3.47
CA ALA A 185 -12.16 -1.03 2.87
C ALA A 185 -10.82 -1.59 2.35
N VAL A 186 -9.73 -0.86 2.55
CA VAL A 186 -8.36 -1.21 2.15
C VAL A 186 -7.48 -1.26 3.38
N GLN A 187 -6.60 -2.25 3.44
CA GLN A 187 -5.52 -2.34 4.42
C GLN A 187 -4.18 -2.42 3.69
N GLU A 188 -3.18 -1.78 4.24
CA GLU A 188 -1.80 -1.91 3.80
C GLU A 188 -1.11 -3.02 4.59
N TRP A 189 -0.44 -3.91 3.86
CA TRP A 189 0.32 -5.02 4.40
C TRP A 189 1.77 -4.93 3.93
N ALA A 190 2.72 -4.79 4.88
CA ALA A 190 4.16 -4.78 4.65
C ALA A 190 4.78 -6.16 4.91
#